data_e6043dfb06db7375c29bcca2df42054d
#
_entry.id   e6043dfb06db7375c29bcca2df42054d
#
_cell.length_a   1.000
_cell.length_b   1.000
_cell.length_c   1.000
_cell.angle_alpha   90.00
_cell.angle_beta   90.00
_cell.angle_gamma   90.00
#
_symmetry.space_group_name_H-M   'P 1'
#
loop_
_entity.id
_entity.type
_entity.pdbx_description
1 polymer ?
#
loop_
_entity_poly.entity_id
_entity_poly.type
_entity_poly.pdbx_seq_one_letter_code
_entity_poly.pdbx_strand_id
1 'polypeptide(L)'
;KWGFPTELNATVGTGLSDEAASTLPIPPINELMDYLCRSYSALEQFVELLDERYPNFDNVDEELKKKLPNIRLNLLIFLSHDCRHLGMMECLKGLQTGFGSATEFRR
;
A
#
# COMPACT_ATOMS: atom_id res chain seq x y z
N LYS A 1 5.25 -2.68 -14.54
CA LYS A 1 4.67 -1.45 -15.11
C LYS A 1 3.18 -1.51 -14.87
N TRP A 2 2.67 -0.52 -14.17
CA TRP A 2 1.26 -0.20 -14.05
C TRP A 2 0.77 0.19 -15.44
N GLY A 3 -0.10 -0.50 -16.08
CA GLY A 3 -0.53 -0.25 -17.47
C GLY A 3 -1.48 0.94 -17.68
N PHE A 4 -1.63 1.83 -16.68
CA PHE A 4 -2.57 2.95 -16.71
C PHE A 4 -1.97 4.24 -17.26
N PRO A 5 -2.81 5.18 -17.73
CA PRO A 5 -2.37 6.49 -18.18
C PRO A 5 -1.54 7.18 -17.09
N THR A 6 -0.34 7.58 -17.42
CA THR A 6 0.65 8.12 -16.46
C THR A 6 0.20 9.40 -15.77
N GLU A 7 -0.66 10.18 -16.39
CA GLU A 7 -1.15 11.45 -15.85
C GLU A 7 -2.03 11.27 -14.60
N LEU A 8 -2.87 10.24 -14.58
CA LEU A 8 -3.71 9.89 -13.43
C LEU A 8 -2.96 9.08 -12.34
N ASN A 9 -1.88 8.40 -12.73
CA ASN A 9 -1.07 7.57 -11.85
C ASN A 9 0.09 8.32 -11.20
N ALA A 10 0.41 9.52 -11.68
CA ALA A 10 1.42 10.38 -11.07
C ALA A 10 0.96 10.94 -9.71
N THR A 11 -0.34 10.85 -9.41
CA THR A 11 -0.91 11.32 -8.15
C THR A 11 -1.26 10.12 -7.27
N VAL A 12 -0.93 10.20 -6.01
CA VAL A 12 -1.38 9.24 -4.97
C VAL A 12 -2.85 9.48 -4.55
N GLY A 13 -3.64 10.13 -5.39
CA GLY A 13 -5.03 10.51 -5.12
C GLY A 13 -5.19 11.72 -4.20
N THR A 14 -4.11 12.24 -3.62
CA THR A 14 -4.16 13.39 -2.73
C THR A 14 -4.49 14.66 -3.52
N GLY A 15 -5.58 15.32 -3.14
CA GLY A 15 -6.01 16.57 -3.78
C GLY A 15 -6.89 16.40 -5.02
N LEU A 16 -7.31 15.18 -5.36
CA LEU A 16 -8.35 14.98 -6.36
C LEU A 16 -9.68 15.51 -5.82
N SER A 17 -10.45 16.19 -6.69
CA SER A 17 -11.84 16.49 -6.39
C SER A 17 -12.70 15.22 -6.45
N ASP A 18 -13.84 15.22 -5.79
CA ASP A 18 -14.79 14.08 -5.81
C ASP A 18 -15.22 13.76 -7.26
N GLU A 19 -15.38 14.77 -8.10
CA GLU A 19 -15.70 14.61 -9.51
C GLU A 19 -14.55 13.91 -10.28
N ALA A 20 -13.31 14.35 -10.08
CA ALA A 20 -12.15 13.73 -10.71
C ALA A 20 -11.95 12.29 -10.20
N ALA A 21 -12.15 12.05 -8.92
CA ALA A 21 -12.05 10.71 -8.32
C ALA A 21 -13.12 9.76 -8.87
N SER A 22 -14.37 10.25 -9.07
CA SER A 22 -15.48 9.44 -9.58
C SER A 22 -15.33 9.04 -11.06
N THR A 23 -14.51 9.75 -11.80
CA THR A 23 -14.24 9.50 -13.23
C THR A 23 -12.94 8.72 -13.49
N LEU A 24 -12.19 8.37 -12.43
CA LEU A 24 -10.98 7.57 -12.57
C LEU A 24 -11.30 6.21 -13.22
N PRO A 25 -10.57 5.82 -14.27
CA PRO A 25 -10.69 4.48 -14.81
C PRO A 25 -10.15 3.47 -13.82
N ILE A 26 -11.05 2.70 -13.22
CA ILE A 26 -10.68 1.63 -12.30
C ILE A 26 -10.46 0.35 -13.11
N PRO A 27 -9.28 -0.29 -13.02
CA PRO A 27 -9.04 -1.54 -13.70
C PRO A 27 -9.92 -2.68 -13.17
N PRO A 28 -10.08 -3.76 -13.95
CA PRO A 28 -10.72 -4.96 -13.49
C PRO A 28 -10.09 -5.47 -12.19
N ILE A 29 -10.91 -6.02 -11.29
CA ILE A 29 -10.46 -6.44 -9.94
C ILE A 29 -9.32 -7.47 -9.99
N ASN A 30 -9.31 -8.36 -10.97
CA ASN A 30 -8.24 -9.34 -11.15
C ASN A 30 -6.89 -8.68 -11.48
N GLU A 31 -6.89 -7.62 -12.28
CA GLU A 31 -5.67 -6.86 -12.60
C GLU A 31 -5.16 -6.08 -11.37
N LEU A 32 -6.08 -5.49 -10.61
CA LEU A 32 -5.74 -4.83 -9.34
C LEU A 32 -5.14 -5.81 -8.34
N MET A 33 -5.74 -6.99 -8.19
CA MET A 33 -5.25 -8.01 -7.27
C MET A 33 -3.89 -8.56 -7.70
N ASP A 34 -3.68 -8.80 -8.99
CA ASP A 34 -2.40 -9.24 -9.52
C ASP A 34 -1.30 -8.17 -9.30
N TYR A 35 -1.62 -6.90 -9.53
CA TYR A 35 -0.70 -5.80 -9.24
C TYR A 35 -0.37 -5.71 -7.74
N LEU A 36 -1.38 -5.83 -6.90
CA LEU A 36 -1.23 -5.81 -5.44
C LEU A 36 -0.30 -6.93 -4.98
N CYS A 37 -0.56 -8.17 -5.39
CA CYS A 37 0.28 -9.33 -5.03
C CYS A 37 1.73 -9.13 -5.47
N ARG A 38 1.96 -8.66 -6.69
CA ARG A 38 3.32 -8.38 -7.18
C ARG A 38 4.01 -7.28 -6.39
N SER A 39 3.27 -6.25 -6.01
CA SER A 39 3.82 -5.14 -5.22
C SER A 39 4.22 -5.59 -3.81
N TYR A 40 3.38 -6.40 -3.15
CA TYR A 40 3.72 -6.96 -1.85
C TYR A 40 4.90 -7.92 -1.92
N SER A 41 4.94 -8.82 -2.91
CA SER A 41 6.09 -9.72 -3.08
C SER A 41 7.40 -8.96 -3.33
N ALA A 42 7.36 -7.87 -4.08
CA ALA A 42 8.53 -7.02 -4.28
C ALA A 42 8.96 -6.31 -2.98
N LEU A 43 7.99 -5.88 -2.16
CA LEU A 43 8.27 -5.27 -0.87
C LEU A 43 8.87 -6.29 0.11
N GLU A 44 8.33 -7.49 0.19
CA GLU A 44 8.87 -8.59 1.02
C GLU A 44 10.32 -8.86 0.65
N GLN A 45 10.60 -9.11 -0.62
CA GLN A 45 11.97 -9.33 -1.11
C GLN A 45 12.91 -8.16 -0.78
N PHE A 46 12.43 -6.94 -0.92
CA PHE A 46 13.22 -5.76 -0.57
C PHE A 46 13.55 -5.70 0.92
N VAL A 47 12.58 -6.01 1.79
CA VAL A 47 12.79 -6.02 3.25
C VAL A 47 13.75 -7.15 3.64
N GLU A 48 13.61 -8.34 3.07
CA GLU A 48 14.52 -9.46 3.30
C GLU A 48 15.97 -9.12 2.91
N LEU A 49 16.16 -8.56 1.71
CA LEU A 49 17.49 -8.11 1.25
C LEU A 49 18.08 -7.00 2.14
N LEU A 50 17.23 -6.12 2.66
CA LEU A 50 17.68 -5.08 3.61
C LEU A 50 18.10 -5.68 4.93
N ASP A 51 17.33 -6.65 5.47
CA ASP A 51 17.66 -7.30 6.74
C ASP A 51 18.90 -8.18 6.64
N GLU A 52 19.08 -8.89 5.53
CA GLU A 52 20.31 -9.63 5.23
C GLU A 52 21.54 -8.72 5.16
N ARG A 53 21.41 -7.56 4.51
CA ARG A 53 22.53 -6.62 4.35
C ARG A 53 22.79 -5.78 5.60
N TYR A 54 21.75 -5.44 6.33
CA TYR A 54 21.79 -4.58 7.52
C TYR A 54 20.94 -5.19 8.63
N PRO A 55 21.45 -6.20 9.35
CA PRO A 55 20.67 -6.87 10.40
C PRO A 55 20.05 -5.88 11.38
N ASN A 56 18.76 -6.04 11.63
CA ASN A 56 17.94 -5.11 12.39
C ASN A 56 17.92 -3.67 11.83
N PHE A 57 18.27 -3.48 10.57
CA PHE A 57 18.40 -2.16 9.91
C PHE A 57 19.40 -1.21 10.62
N ASP A 58 20.39 -1.79 11.30
CA ASP A 58 21.46 -1.05 11.94
C ASP A 58 22.63 -0.82 10.95
N ASN A 59 23.42 0.21 11.19
CA ASN A 59 24.61 0.55 10.40
C ASN A 59 24.36 0.67 8.89
N VAL A 60 23.21 1.13 8.51
CA VAL A 60 22.84 1.40 7.12
C VAL A 60 23.80 2.45 6.53
N ASP A 61 24.23 2.23 5.28
CA ASP A 61 25.12 3.15 4.60
C ASP A 61 24.50 4.54 4.34
N GLU A 62 25.34 5.54 4.17
CA GLU A 62 24.91 6.93 4.03
C GLU A 62 24.11 7.19 2.73
N GLU A 63 24.34 6.41 1.69
CA GLU A 63 23.59 6.54 0.44
C GLU A 63 22.14 6.09 0.61
N LEU A 64 21.95 4.97 1.30
CA LEU A 64 20.60 4.45 1.60
C LEU A 64 19.90 5.33 2.63
N LYS A 65 20.61 5.84 3.64
CA LYS A 65 20.06 6.83 4.58
C LYS A 65 19.57 8.11 3.91
N LYS A 66 20.23 8.57 2.85
CA LYS A 66 19.77 9.74 2.09
C LYS A 66 18.46 9.45 1.35
N LYS A 67 18.29 8.23 0.83
CA LYS A 67 17.09 7.81 0.08
C LYS A 67 15.94 7.43 1.01
N LEU A 68 16.25 6.78 2.11
CA LEU A 68 15.31 6.30 3.11
C LEU A 68 15.77 6.66 4.52
N PRO A 69 15.67 7.93 4.90
CA PRO A 69 16.02 8.35 6.25
C PRO A 69 15.11 7.63 7.25
N ASN A 70 15.68 6.98 8.22
CA ASN A 70 14.97 6.24 9.25
C ASN A 70 14.09 5.11 8.70
N ILE A 71 14.72 4.07 8.13
CA ILE A 71 14.04 2.93 7.50
C ILE A 71 12.97 2.31 8.40
N ARG A 72 13.27 2.09 9.70
CA ARG A 72 12.29 1.51 10.65
C ARG A 72 11.03 2.36 10.76
N LEU A 73 11.17 3.67 10.86
CA LEU A 73 10.03 4.58 10.93
C LEU A 73 9.24 4.58 9.62
N ASN A 74 9.92 4.57 8.48
CA ASN A 74 9.24 4.50 7.18
C ASN A 74 8.44 3.20 7.02
N LEU A 75 9.01 2.05 7.38
CA LEU A 75 8.29 0.77 7.36
C LEU A 75 7.06 0.80 8.28
N LEU A 76 7.19 1.38 9.48
CA LEU A 76 6.07 1.53 10.41
C LEU A 76 4.98 2.47 9.85
N ILE A 77 5.38 3.56 9.20
CA ILE A 77 4.44 4.49 8.55
C ILE A 77 3.68 3.77 7.42
N PHE A 78 4.37 3.00 6.58
CA PHE A 78 3.71 2.22 5.52
C PHE A 78 2.72 1.21 6.09
N LEU A 79 3.11 0.44 7.10
CA LEU A 79 2.22 -0.51 7.76
C LEU A 79 1.00 0.18 8.37
N SER A 80 1.19 1.28 9.08
CA SER A 80 0.10 2.10 9.63
C SER A 80 -0.85 2.62 8.55
N HIS A 81 -0.29 3.04 7.42
CA HIS A 81 -1.04 3.55 6.28
C HIS A 81 -1.92 2.45 5.67
N ASP A 82 -1.35 1.26 5.45
CA ASP A 82 -2.07 0.11 4.93
C ASP A 82 -3.19 -0.35 5.88
N CYS A 83 -2.91 -0.41 7.18
CA CYS A 83 -3.94 -0.72 8.20
C CYS A 83 -5.10 0.29 8.18
N ARG A 84 -4.81 1.58 7.96
CA ARG A 84 -5.84 2.61 7.84
C ARG A 84 -6.72 2.37 6.60
N HIS A 85 -6.12 2.08 5.45
CA HIS A 85 -6.89 1.79 4.23
C HIS A 85 -7.72 0.53 4.37
N LEU A 86 -7.18 -0.51 4.99
CA LEU A 86 -7.93 -1.73 5.30
C LEU A 86 -9.17 -1.41 6.16
N GLY A 87 -9.01 -0.66 7.24
CA GLY A 87 -10.12 -0.22 8.08
C GLY A 87 -11.18 0.61 7.32
N MET A 88 -10.75 1.46 6.39
CA MET A 88 -11.68 2.19 5.52
C MET A 88 -12.46 1.25 4.59
N MET A 89 -11.81 0.26 3.99
CA MET A 89 -12.47 -0.75 3.14
C MET A 89 -13.45 -1.61 3.96
N GLU A 90 -13.09 -2.01 5.17
CA GLU A 90 -13.97 -2.73 6.09
C GLU A 90 -15.20 -1.90 6.46
N CYS A 91 -15.02 -0.63 6.76
CA CYS A 91 -16.12 0.29 7.03
C CYS A 91 -17.07 0.42 5.84
N LEU A 92 -16.54 0.65 4.64
CA LEU A 92 -17.34 0.76 3.42
C LEU A 92 -18.10 -0.53 3.12
N LYS A 93 -17.46 -1.69 3.28
CA LYS A 93 -18.11 -3.00 3.16
C LYS A 93 -19.23 -3.16 4.17
N GLY A 94 -18.99 -2.80 5.43
CA GLY A 94 -19.99 -2.83 6.50
C GLY A 94 -21.23 -2.00 6.18
N LEU A 95 -21.02 -0.77 5.66
CA LEU A 95 -22.11 0.13 5.24
C LEU A 95 -22.94 -0.45 4.07
N GLN A 96 -22.30 -1.16 3.15
CA GLN A 96 -22.96 -1.74 1.98
C GLN A 96 -23.69 -3.05 2.29
N THR A 97 -23.14 -3.87 3.19
CA THR A 97 -23.63 -5.23 3.45
C THR A 97 -24.38 -5.37 4.77
N GLY A 98 -24.33 -4.37 5.65
CA GLY A 98 -24.88 -4.45 7.00
C GLY A 98 -24.08 -5.34 7.96
N PHE A 99 -22.91 -5.86 7.54
CA PHE A 99 -22.04 -6.71 8.35
C PHE A 99 -20.78 -5.93 8.73
N GLY A 100 -20.49 -5.84 10.03
CA GLY A 100 -19.56 -4.90 10.59
C GLY A 100 -18.06 -5.20 10.45
N SER A 101 -17.62 -6.36 10.00
CA SER A 101 -16.19 -6.66 9.85
C SER A 101 -15.90 -7.68 8.76
N ALA A 102 -14.78 -7.49 8.05
CA ALA A 102 -14.26 -8.51 7.13
C ALA A 102 -13.72 -9.72 7.90
N THR A 103 -13.41 -9.56 9.17
CA THR A 103 -12.93 -10.60 10.09
C THR A 103 -14.08 -11.19 10.90
N GLU A 104 -15.08 -11.79 10.26
CA GLU A 104 -15.91 -12.75 10.96
C GLU A 104 -15.03 -13.98 11.28
N PHE A 105 -14.51 -14.02 12.49
CA PHE A 105 -14.10 -15.30 13.07
C PHE A 105 -15.36 -16.15 13.20
N ARG A 106 -15.62 -16.99 12.19
CA ARG A 106 -16.62 -18.06 12.33
C ARG A 106 -16.11 -18.96 13.47
N ARG A 107 -16.78 -18.88 14.61
CA ARG A 107 -16.63 -19.83 15.70
C ARG A 107 -17.25 -21.16 15.30
#